data_4a8b1f9ed44d4ebb2bf3edecac578970
#
_entry.id   4a8b1f9ed44d4ebb2bf3edecac578970
#
_cell.length_a   1.000
_cell.length_b   1.000
_cell.length_c   1.000
_cell.angle_alpha   90.00
_cell.angle_beta   90.00
_cell.angle_gamma   90.00
#
_symmetry.space_group_name_H-M   'P 1'
#
loop_
_entity.id
_entity.type
_entity.pdbx_description
1 polymer ?
#
loop_
_entity_poly.entity_id
_entity_poly.type
_entity_poly.pdbx_seq_one_letter_code
_entity_poly.pdbx_strand_id
1 'polypeptide(L)'
;MSYIRTLKRIRNKKTNYRKRKAILISRRNFITIKTSNENIHCQLIKPNLKGDIVLNFSNSKELAKYGWKGASNNLSASFLVGLLMGRKMLSKNNDSAILYTGKTSFTSKIAACLKGVASAGVKIPLSEESMPDENRINGTHVAKYATVLKQDKSLYEKRFSKLLDNNLDPEEYPKHFEEIRDKILSSSFDQPQQQG
;
A
#
# COMPACT_ATOMS: atom_id res chain seq x y z
N MET A 1 29.15 -19.04 -33.43
CA MET A 1 28.64 -18.80 -32.05
C MET A 1 27.37 -19.61 -31.85
N SER A 2 27.32 -20.50 -30.88
CA SER A 2 26.08 -21.25 -30.62
C SER A 2 25.04 -20.33 -29.97
N TYR A 3 23.82 -20.30 -30.49
CA TYR A 3 22.72 -19.53 -29.98
C TYR A 3 22.26 -20.10 -28.63
N ILE A 4 22.50 -19.37 -27.54
CA ILE A 4 22.01 -19.73 -26.21
C ILE A 4 20.61 -19.11 -26.04
N ARG A 5 19.60 -19.96 -25.94
CA ARG A 5 18.21 -19.52 -25.76
C ARG A 5 18.02 -18.85 -24.40
N THR A 6 17.50 -17.63 -24.39
CA THR A 6 17.21 -16.91 -23.15
C THR A 6 16.20 -17.64 -22.29
N LEU A 7 16.29 -17.47 -20.96
CA LEU A 7 15.39 -18.11 -19.99
C LEU A 7 13.90 -17.81 -20.29
N LYS A 8 13.02 -18.81 -20.13
CA LYS A 8 11.57 -18.69 -20.37
C LYS A 8 10.93 -17.48 -19.69
N ARG A 9 11.31 -17.18 -18.44
CA ARG A 9 10.77 -16.03 -17.70
C ARG A 9 11.22 -14.68 -18.24
N ILE A 10 12.42 -14.59 -18.85
CA ILE A 10 12.89 -13.39 -19.55
C ILE A 10 12.07 -13.19 -20.82
N ARG A 11 11.92 -14.22 -21.65
CA ARG A 11 11.14 -14.17 -22.89
C ARG A 11 9.69 -13.76 -22.63
N ASN A 12 9.07 -14.33 -21.61
CA ASN A 12 7.73 -13.99 -21.18
C ASN A 12 7.65 -12.65 -20.41
N LYS A 13 8.75 -11.92 -20.35
CA LYS A 13 8.83 -10.63 -19.65
C LYS A 13 8.35 -10.68 -18.18
N LYS A 14 8.41 -11.81 -17.50
CA LYS A 14 7.93 -12.00 -16.12
C LYS A 14 8.95 -11.62 -15.05
N THR A 15 10.25 -11.68 -15.34
CA THR A 15 11.30 -11.44 -14.35
C THR A 15 12.45 -10.64 -14.94
N ASN A 16 12.88 -9.60 -14.26
CA ASN A 16 14.12 -8.88 -14.54
C ASN A 16 15.24 -9.47 -13.66
N TYR A 17 16.02 -10.39 -14.22
CA TYR A 17 17.10 -11.06 -13.47
C TYR A 17 18.24 -10.13 -13.09
N ARG A 18 18.47 -9.03 -13.81
CA ARG A 18 19.50 -8.03 -13.44
C ARG A 18 19.12 -7.37 -12.11
N LYS A 19 17.89 -6.89 -11.98
CA LYS A 19 17.37 -6.35 -10.71
C LYS A 19 17.31 -7.42 -9.62
N ARG A 20 16.91 -8.65 -9.97
CA ARG A 20 16.87 -9.77 -9.04
C ARG A 20 18.24 -10.10 -8.45
N LYS A 21 19.28 -10.15 -9.28
CA LYS A 21 20.67 -10.36 -8.85
C LYS A 21 21.11 -9.28 -7.86
N ALA A 22 20.84 -8.00 -8.17
CA ALA A 22 21.19 -6.88 -7.28
C ALA A 22 20.52 -7.01 -5.90
N ILE A 23 19.24 -7.40 -5.84
CA ILE A 23 18.51 -7.61 -4.58
C ILE A 23 19.13 -8.76 -3.77
N LEU A 24 19.45 -9.89 -4.41
CA LEU A 24 20.09 -11.02 -3.74
C LEU A 24 21.46 -10.66 -3.17
N ILE A 25 22.26 -9.88 -3.91
CA ILE A 25 23.60 -9.42 -3.46
C ILE A 25 23.44 -8.45 -2.28
N SER A 26 22.47 -7.55 -2.32
CA SER A 26 22.26 -6.57 -1.23
C SER A 26 21.83 -7.22 0.09
N ARG A 27 21.28 -8.43 0.07
CA ARG A 27 20.74 -9.16 1.23
C ARG A 27 19.70 -8.37 2.04
N ARG A 28 19.21 -7.25 1.52
CA ARG A 28 18.21 -6.41 2.18
C ARG A 28 16.81 -6.94 1.93
N ASN A 29 15.93 -6.80 2.92
CA ASN A 29 14.52 -7.05 2.73
C ASN A 29 13.92 -6.05 1.74
N PHE A 30 12.95 -6.46 0.96
CA PHE A 30 12.28 -5.58 0.00
C PHE A 30 10.76 -5.61 0.15
N ILE A 31 10.16 -4.46 -0.10
CA ILE A 31 8.71 -4.31 -0.13
C ILE A 31 8.23 -4.42 -1.57
N THR A 32 7.21 -5.24 -1.77
CA THR A 32 6.47 -5.33 -3.04
C THR A 32 5.05 -4.87 -2.82
N ILE A 33 4.62 -3.90 -3.62
CA ILE A 33 3.26 -3.37 -3.59
C ILE A 33 2.59 -3.75 -4.91
N LYS A 34 1.44 -4.42 -4.82
CA LYS A 34 0.63 -4.80 -5.99
C LYS A 34 -0.77 -4.20 -5.83
N THR A 35 -1.20 -3.50 -6.85
CA THR A 35 -2.55 -2.94 -6.94
C THR A 35 -3.36 -3.77 -7.94
N SER A 36 -4.54 -4.18 -7.55
CA SER A 36 -5.56 -4.76 -8.43
C SER A 36 -6.68 -3.74 -8.67
N ASN A 37 -7.74 -4.12 -9.36
CA ASN A 37 -8.90 -3.23 -9.53
C ASN A 37 -9.64 -2.94 -8.21
N GLU A 38 -9.60 -3.87 -7.27
CA GLU A 38 -10.35 -3.76 -6.02
C GLU A 38 -9.46 -3.61 -4.79
N ASN A 39 -8.27 -4.17 -4.79
CA ASN A 39 -7.45 -4.29 -3.58
C ASN A 39 -6.00 -3.89 -3.81
N ILE A 40 -5.36 -3.54 -2.70
CA ILE A 40 -3.95 -3.22 -2.61
C ILE A 40 -3.31 -4.24 -1.67
N HIS A 41 -2.20 -4.82 -2.12
CA HIS A 41 -1.40 -5.79 -1.38
C HIS A 41 0.00 -5.24 -1.16
N CYS A 42 0.45 -5.23 0.07
CA CYS A 42 1.80 -4.86 0.47
C CYS A 42 2.45 -6.05 1.16
N GLN A 43 3.67 -6.42 0.74
CA GLN A 43 4.40 -7.56 1.26
C GLN A 43 5.84 -7.17 1.56
N LEU A 44 6.35 -7.52 2.74
CA LEU A 44 7.77 -7.51 3.05
C LEU A 44 8.35 -8.88 2.76
N ILE A 45 9.40 -8.93 1.97
CA ILE A 45 9.98 -10.16 1.45
C ILE A 45 11.48 -10.18 1.73
N LYS A 46 11.94 -11.30 2.27
CA LYS A 46 13.37 -11.63 2.40
C LYS A 46 13.82 -12.39 1.16
N PRO A 47 14.77 -11.84 0.39
CA PRO A 47 15.28 -12.53 -0.79
C PRO A 47 16.08 -13.78 -0.42
N ASN A 48 15.83 -14.87 -1.13
CA ASN A 48 16.58 -16.11 -0.96
C ASN A 48 16.82 -16.77 -2.32
N LEU A 49 17.91 -17.53 -2.45
CA LEU A 49 18.26 -18.26 -3.68
C LEU A 49 17.27 -19.39 -4.00
N LYS A 50 16.82 -20.12 -2.99
CA LYS A 50 15.88 -21.24 -3.14
C LYS A 50 14.41 -20.80 -3.30
N GLY A 51 14.11 -19.52 -3.01
CA GLY A 51 12.76 -18.94 -3.07
C GLY A 51 12.61 -17.85 -2.02
N ASP A 52 11.84 -16.82 -2.35
CA ASP A 52 11.62 -15.67 -1.46
C ASP A 52 10.69 -16.03 -0.30
N ILE A 53 11.00 -15.49 0.87
CA ILE A 53 10.22 -15.70 2.09
C ILE A 53 9.43 -14.42 2.39
N VAL A 54 8.12 -14.52 2.50
CA VAL A 54 7.26 -13.39 2.93
C VAL A 54 7.32 -13.29 4.44
N LEU A 55 7.86 -12.19 4.95
CA LEU A 55 7.97 -11.93 6.39
C LEU A 55 6.70 -11.30 6.95
N ASN A 56 6.16 -10.31 6.24
CA ASN A 56 4.96 -9.57 6.63
C ASN A 56 4.07 -9.34 5.41
N PHE A 57 2.78 -9.27 5.68
CA PHE A 57 1.76 -9.03 4.66
C PHE A 57 0.69 -8.08 5.19
N SER A 58 0.21 -7.19 4.34
CA SER A 58 -0.91 -6.30 4.59
C SER A 58 -1.76 -6.13 3.35
N ASN A 59 -3.08 -6.12 3.53
CA ASN A 59 -4.06 -6.01 2.45
C ASN A 59 -5.10 -4.93 2.80
N SER A 60 -5.62 -4.24 1.78
CA SER A 60 -6.70 -3.28 1.96
C SER A 60 -7.98 -3.87 2.57
N LYS A 61 -8.25 -5.17 2.40
CA LYS A 61 -9.35 -5.87 3.10
C LYS A 61 -9.20 -5.86 4.63
N GLU A 62 -7.97 -5.82 5.14
CA GLU A 62 -7.73 -5.76 6.58
C GLU A 62 -8.19 -4.43 7.19
N LEU A 63 -8.27 -3.36 6.41
CA LEU A 63 -8.75 -2.06 6.87
C LEU A 63 -10.21 -2.10 7.37
N ALA A 64 -11.00 -3.05 6.87
CA ALA A 64 -12.38 -3.26 7.35
C ALA A 64 -12.42 -3.60 8.86
N LYS A 65 -11.39 -4.27 9.40
CA LYS A 65 -11.28 -4.58 10.82
C LYS A 65 -11.11 -3.31 11.69
N TYR A 66 -10.57 -2.25 11.11
CA TYR A 66 -10.41 -0.94 11.76
C TYR A 66 -11.61 -0.03 11.53
N GLY A 67 -12.61 -0.51 10.76
CA GLY A 67 -13.84 0.21 10.46
C GLY A 67 -13.74 1.10 9.20
N TRP A 68 -12.76 0.87 8.30
CA TRP A 68 -12.66 1.62 7.04
C TRP A 68 -13.89 1.39 6.15
N LYS A 69 -14.60 2.46 5.83
CA LYS A 69 -15.81 2.47 5.01
C LYS A 69 -15.59 2.98 3.59
N GLY A 70 -14.41 3.55 3.33
CA GLY A 70 -14.05 4.05 2.00
C GLY A 70 -13.68 2.94 1.01
N ALA A 71 -13.43 3.31 -0.24
CA ALA A 71 -12.99 2.36 -1.27
C ALA A 71 -11.63 1.72 -0.91
N SER A 72 -11.47 0.42 -1.21
CA SER A 72 -10.27 -0.36 -0.87
C SER A 72 -9.09 -0.14 -1.83
N ASN A 73 -9.30 0.55 -2.96
CA ASN A 73 -8.28 0.76 -4.00
C ASN A 73 -8.14 2.24 -4.39
N ASN A 74 -8.04 3.12 -3.40
CA ASN A 74 -7.77 4.55 -3.59
C ASN A 74 -6.47 4.97 -2.90
N LEU A 75 -6.09 6.25 -3.00
CA LEU A 75 -4.86 6.77 -2.39
C LEU A 75 -4.89 6.70 -0.86
N SER A 76 -6.05 7.01 -0.26
CA SER A 76 -6.25 6.95 1.19
C SER A 76 -6.05 5.52 1.72
N ALA A 77 -6.71 4.53 1.09
CA ALA A 77 -6.54 3.13 1.45
C ALA A 77 -5.10 2.65 1.21
N SER A 78 -4.42 3.12 0.15
CA SER A 78 -3.01 2.80 -0.11
C SER A 78 -2.12 3.25 1.03
N PHE A 79 -2.31 4.48 1.50
CA PHE A 79 -1.56 5.02 2.63
C PHE A 79 -1.81 4.23 3.92
N LEU A 80 -3.09 3.94 4.23
CA LEU A 80 -3.46 3.17 5.43
C LEU A 80 -2.90 1.74 5.40
N VAL A 81 -2.90 1.06 4.23
CA VAL A 81 -2.26 -0.25 4.05
C VAL A 81 -0.75 -0.16 4.30
N GLY A 82 -0.13 0.91 3.81
CA GLY A 82 1.29 1.18 4.07
C GLY A 82 1.58 1.38 5.55
N LEU A 83 0.79 2.20 6.23
CA LEU A 83 0.91 2.45 7.66
C LEU A 83 0.75 1.15 8.48
N LEU A 84 -0.26 0.35 8.15
CA LEU A 84 -0.49 -0.96 8.76
C LEU A 84 0.70 -1.90 8.54
N MET A 85 1.26 -1.90 7.32
CA MET A 85 2.45 -2.69 7.00
C MET A 85 3.68 -2.24 7.80
N GLY A 86 3.92 -0.93 7.90
CA GLY A 86 5.02 -0.37 8.67
C GLY A 86 4.94 -0.74 10.16
N ARG A 87 3.76 -0.67 10.75
CA ARG A 87 3.52 -1.11 12.14
C ARG A 87 3.82 -2.60 12.32
N LYS A 88 3.34 -3.45 11.41
CA LYS A 88 3.65 -4.90 11.41
C LYS A 88 5.15 -5.19 11.19
N MET A 89 5.86 -4.35 10.45
CA MET A 89 7.31 -4.49 10.25
C MET A 89 8.07 -4.18 11.54
N LEU A 90 7.74 -3.07 12.19
CA LEU A 90 8.38 -2.65 13.44
C LEU A 90 8.14 -3.65 14.57
N SER A 91 6.94 -4.22 14.69
CA SER A 91 6.66 -5.25 15.70
C SER A 91 7.51 -6.51 15.55
N LYS A 92 8.07 -6.76 14.34
CA LYS A 92 9.00 -7.87 14.07
C LYS A 92 10.47 -7.42 13.90
N ASN A 93 10.83 -6.24 14.39
CA ASN A 93 12.18 -5.68 14.33
C ASN A 93 12.75 -5.55 12.90
N ASN A 94 11.88 -5.24 11.93
CA ASN A 94 12.28 -4.96 10.55
C ASN A 94 12.24 -3.46 10.30
N ASP A 95 13.33 -2.76 10.55
CA ASP A 95 13.41 -1.29 10.55
C ASP A 95 13.65 -0.68 9.18
N SER A 96 14.05 -1.49 8.20
CA SER A 96 14.41 -0.97 6.88
C SER A 96 14.02 -1.91 5.76
N ALA A 97 13.69 -1.35 4.60
CA ALA A 97 13.39 -2.10 3.40
C ALA A 97 13.63 -1.25 2.15
N ILE A 98 13.77 -1.90 1.00
CA ILE A 98 13.85 -1.25 -0.32
C ILE A 98 12.62 -1.57 -1.15
N LEU A 99 12.20 -0.66 -2.02
CA LEU A 99 11.08 -0.93 -2.93
C LEU A 99 11.52 -1.82 -4.09
N TYR A 100 10.73 -2.86 -4.38
CA TYR A 100 10.86 -3.65 -5.59
C TYR A 100 9.52 -3.78 -6.31
N THR A 101 9.34 -3.03 -7.38
CA THR A 101 8.12 -3.04 -8.20
C THR A 101 8.09 -4.16 -9.25
N GLY A 102 9.19 -4.89 -9.43
CA GLY A 102 9.32 -5.88 -10.51
C GLY A 102 9.25 -5.21 -11.88
N LYS A 103 8.19 -5.50 -12.61
CA LYS A 103 7.89 -4.88 -13.93
C LYS A 103 6.78 -3.84 -13.87
N THR A 104 6.12 -3.70 -12.74
CA THR A 104 5.04 -2.73 -12.56
C THR A 104 5.65 -1.32 -12.55
N SER A 105 5.03 -0.40 -13.27
CA SER A 105 5.40 1.02 -13.21
C SER A 105 5.09 1.59 -11.83
N PHE A 106 5.88 2.57 -11.42
CA PHE A 106 5.64 3.31 -10.19
C PHE A 106 4.40 4.21 -10.37
N THR A 107 3.43 4.07 -9.50
CA THR A 107 2.15 4.81 -9.55
C THR A 107 1.93 5.60 -8.26
N SER A 108 1.07 6.61 -8.30
CA SER A 108 0.72 7.40 -7.11
C SER A 108 0.19 6.55 -5.94
N LYS A 109 -0.48 5.43 -6.23
CA LYS A 109 -0.93 4.48 -5.19
C LYS A 109 0.26 3.79 -4.50
N ILE A 110 1.27 3.39 -5.28
CA ILE A 110 2.50 2.80 -4.72
C ILE A 110 3.22 3.84 -3.87
N ALA A 111 3.32 5.08 -4.36
CA ALA A 111 3.92 6.19 -3.62
C ALA A 111 3.19 6.47 -2.30
N ALA A 112 1.85 6.53 -2.31
CA ALA A 112 1.04 6.70 -1.10
C ALA A 112 1.25 5.57 -0.09
N CYS A 113 1.31 4.32 -0.55
CA CYS A 113 1.58 3.17 0.32
C CYS A 113 2.98 3.27 0.96
N LEU A 114 4.00 3.64 0.20
CA LEU A 114 5.36 3.84 0.73
C LEU A 114 5.42 5.00 1.73
N LYS A 115 4.73 6.11 1.45
CA LYS A 115 4.61 7.23 2.40
C LYS A 115 3.98 6.77 3.71
N GLY A 116 2.97 5.89 3.64
CA GLY A 116 2.38 5.26 4.83
C GLY A 116 3.36 4.39 5.61
N VAL A 117 4.17 3.57 4.94
CA VAL A 117 5.22 2.75 5.60
C VAL A 117 6.27 3.64 6.27
N ALA A 118 6.71 4.70 5.59
CA ALA A 118 7.69 5.66 6.14
C ALA A 118 7.10 6.42 7.34
N SER A 119 5.82 6.81 7.30
CA SER A 119 5.12 7.47 8.42
C SER A 119 5.02 6.59 9.67
N ALA A 120 5.08 5.26 9.51
CA ALA A 120 5.18 4.35 10.65
C ALA A 120 6.57 4.32 11.31
N GLY A 121 7.60 4.91 10.68
CA GLY A 121 8.98 4.93 11.18
C GLY A 121 9.94 3.96 10.49
N VAL A 122 9.52 3.27 9.44
CA VAL A 122 10.39 2.35 8.68
C VAL A 122 11.27 3.14 7.71
N LYS A 123 12.56 2.84 7.68
CA LYS A 123 13.54 3.49 6.79
C LYS A 123 13.42 2.93 5.37
N ILE A 124 12.89 3.74 4.45
CA ILE A 124 12.80 3.41 3.01
C ILE A 124 13.41 4.58 2.23
N PRO A 125 14.27 4.33 1.24
CA PRO A 125 14.77 5.38 0.35
C PRO A 125 13.59 5.89 -0.51
N LEU A 126 13.17 7.13 -0.29
CA LEU A 126 12.06 7.79 -0.98
C LEU A 126 12.55 9.13 -1.54
N SER A 127 12.03 9.52 -2.71
CA SER A 127 12.15 10.88 -3.23
C SER A 127 10.87 11.64 -2.90
N GLU A 128 10.97 12.79 -2.26
CA GLU A 128 9.83 13.61 -1.86
C GLU A 128 9.01 14.11 -3.06
N GLU A 129 9.68 14.42 -4.16
CA GLU A 129 9.05 14.85 -5.41
C GLU A 129 8.06 13.84 -6.00
N SER A 130 8.27 12.54 -5.70
CA SER A 130 7.44 11.45 -6.21
C SER A 130 6.23 11.15 -5.32
N MET A 131 6.11 11.83 -4.17
CA MET A 131 5.05 11.55 -3.21
C MET A 131 3.78 12.34 -3.54
N PRO A 132 2.60 11.73 -3.36
CA PRO A 132 1.34 12.44 -3.52
C PRO A 132 1.11 13.44 -2.40
N ASP A 133 0.41 14.53 -2.74
CA ASP A 133 0.03 15.57 -1.79
C ASP A 133 -0.83 15.01 -0.64
N GLU A 134 -0.68 15.59 0.54
CA GLU A 134 -1.45 15.18 1.73
C GLU A 134 -2.95 15.36 1.54
N ASN A 135 -3.38 16.44 0.90
CA ASN A 135 -4.78 16.68 0.57
C ASN A 135 -5.39 15.58 -0.31
N ARG A 136 -4.57 14.94 -1.15
CA ARG A 136 -5.00 13.81 -1.98
C ARG A 136 -5.08 12.52 -1.16
N ILE A 137 -4.18 12.34 -0.20
CA ILE A 137 -4.15 11.18 0.69
C ILE A 137 -5.31 11.23 1.69
N ASN A 138 -5.52 12.38 2.34
CA ASN A 138 -6.57 12.57 3.35
C ASN A 138 -7.99 12.58 2.75
N GLY A 139 -8.10 12.76 1.42
CA GLY A 139 -9.39 12.82 0.76
C GLY A 139 -10.10 14.17 0.86
N THR A 140 -9.41 15.27 1.24
CA THR A 140 -9.96 16.63 1.30
C THR A 140 -10.57 17.06 -0.04
N HIS A 141 -10.00 16.61 -1.16
CA HIS A 141 -10.55 16.86 -2.50
C HIS A 141 -11.92 16.19 -2.71
N VAL A 142 -12.18 15.05 -2.04
CA VAL A 142 -13.49 14.37 -2.10
C VAL A 142 -14.53 15.19 -1.35
N ALA A 143 -14.19 15.68 -0.14
CA ALA A 143 -15.07 16.53 0.65
C ALA A 143 -15.40 17.82 -0.08
N LYS A 144 -14.39 18.51 -0.66
CA LYS A 144 -14.60 19.73 -1.46
C LYS A 144 -15.51 19.48 -2.67
N TYR A 145 -15.34 18.34 -3.34
CA TYR A 145 -16.21 18.00 -4.48
C TYR A 145 -17.64 17.65 -4.04
N ALA A 146 -17.79 17.03 -2.89
CA ALA A 146 -19.10 16.74 -2.30
C ALA A 146 -19.88 18.02 -2.00
N THR A 147 -19.25 19.06 -1.43
CA THR A 147 -19.91 20.34 -1.16
C THR A 147 -20.40 21.05 -2.42
N VAL A 148 -19.62 20.95 -3.52
CA VAL A 148 -20.03 21.51 -4.82
C VAL A 148 -21.23 20.77 -5.40
N LEU A 149 -21.25 19.42 -5.29
CA LEU A 149 -22.33 18.60 -5.84
C LEU A 149 -23.62 18.60 -5.01
N LYS A 150 -23.62 19.14 -3.78
CA LYS A 150 -24.83 19.26 -2.96
C LYS A 150 -25.99 20.02 -3.66
N GLN A 151 -25.66 20.89 -4.58
CA GLN A 151 -26.67 21.64 -5.37
C GLN A 151 -27.46 20.70 -6.29
N ASP A 152 -26.83 19.62 -6.80
CA ASP A 152 -27.42 18.65 -7.71
C ASP A 152 -27.57 17.26 -7.02
N LYS A 153 -28.67 17.07 -6.29
CA LYS A 153 -28.91 15.86 -5.49
C LYS A 153 -28.80 14.55 -6.29
N SER A 154 -29.29 14.51 -7.53
CA SER A 154 -29.24 13.32 -8.38
C SER A 154 -27.80 12.95 -8.77
N LEU A 155 -26.96 13.94 -9.08
CA LEU A 155 -25.54 13.73 -9.38
C LEU A 155 -24.76 13.34 -8.11
N TYR A 156 -25.09 13.92 -6.96
CA TYR A 156 -24.48 13.59 -5.67
C TYR A 156 -24.70 12.12 -5.33
N GLU A 157 -25.94 11.64 -5.33
CA GLU A 157 -26.27 10.25 -5.03
C GLU A 157 -25.63 9.28 -6.03
N LYS A 158 -25.62 9.61 -7.32
CA LYS A 158 -25.00 8.78 -8.35
C LYS A 158 -23.47 8.67 -8.18
N ARG A 159 -22.79 9.75 -7.83
CA ARG A 159 -21.32 9.79 -7.70
C ARG A 159 -20.84 9.16 -6.40
N PHE A 160 -21.57 9.35 -5.32
CA PHE A 160 -21.19 8.89 -3.99
C PHE A 160 -21.97 7.67 -3.49
N SER A 161 -22.73 6.98 -4.38
CA SER A 161 -23.56 5.82 -4.03
C SER A 161 -22.86 4.83 -3.07
N LYS A 162 -21.64 4.39 -3.42
CA LYS A 162 -20.88 3.43 -2.61
C LYS A 162 -20.46 3.95 -1.23
N LEU A 163 -20.26 5.25 -1.08
CA LEU A 163 -19.93 5.84 0.23
C LEU A 163 -21.20 5.95 1.07
N LEU A 164 -22.30 6.36 0.47
CA LEU A 164 -23.61 6.44 1.12
C LEU A 164 -24.13 5.06 1.55
N ASP A 165 -23.97 4.03 0.70
CA ASP A 165 -24.30 2.64 1.04
C ASP A 165 -23.50 2.13 2.25
N ASN A 166 -22.27 2.60 2.43
CA ASN A 166 -21.41 2.28 3.57
C ASN A 166 -21.67 3.19 4.80
N ASN A 167 -22.70 4.04 4.77
CA ASN A 167 -22.98 5.02 5.82
C ASN A 167 -21.78 5.92 6.12
N LEU A 168 -21.13 6.46 5.10
CA LEU A 168 -20.05 7.44 5.19
C LEU A 168 -20.42 8.67 4.37
N ASP A 169 -20.61 9.81 5.05
CA ASP A 169 -20.81 11.08 4.38
C ASP A 169 -19.49 11.47 3.65
N PRO A 170 -19.54 11.77 2.34
CA PRO A 170 -18.37 12.22 1.59
C PRO A 170 -17.69 13.47 2.17
N GLU A 171 -18.41 14.35 2.87
CA GLU A 171 -17.83 15.53 3.52
C GLU A 171 -17.01 15.17 4.77
N GLU A 172 -17.38 14.09 5.46
CA GLU A 172 -16.67 13.59 6.64
C GLU A 172 -15.52 12.64 6.29
N TYR A 173 -15.27 12.41 5.00
CA TYR A 173 -14.23 11.51 4.55
C TYR A 173 -12.84 11.79 5.14
N PRO A 174 -12.36 13.06 5.24
CA PRO A 174 -11.07 13.35 5.86
C PRO A 174 -11.01 13.00 7.35
N LYS A 175 -12.08 13.29 8.10
CA LYS A 175 -12.17 12.94 9.53
C LYS A 175 -12.14 11.44 9.72
N HIS A 176 -12.92 10.72 8.92
CA HIS A 176 -12.92 9.26 8.94
C HIS A 176 -11.53 8.67 8.63
N PHE A 177 -10.79 9.25 7.68
CA PHE A 177 -9.42 8.84 7.39
C PHE A 177 -8.50 9.02 8.61
N GLU A 178 -8.58 10.16 9.30
CA GLU A 178 -7.77 10.44 10.49
C GLU A 178 -8.09 9.49 11.64
N GLU A 179 -9.36 9.22 11.90
CA GLU A 179 -9.79 8.23 12.91
C GLU A 179 -9.20 6.84 12.66
N ILE A 180 -9.23 6.38 11.41
CA ILE A 180 -8.70 5.06 11.06
C ILE A 180 -7.17 5.05 11.15
N ARG A 181 -6.50 6.14 10.73
CA ARG A 181 -5.06 6.31 10.89
C ARG A 181 -4.65 6.17 12.36
N ASP A 182 -5.35 6.87 13.24
CA ASP A 182 -5.05 6.87 14.68
C ASP A 182 -5.36 5.51 15.33
N LYS A 183 -6.42 4.83 14.92
CA LYS A 183 -6.70 3.44 15.32
C LYS A 183 -5.59 2.47 14.91
N ILE A 184 -5.03 2.61 13.70
CA ILE A 184 -3.90 1.79 13.26
C ILE A 184 -2.64 2.10 14.07
N LEU A 185 -2.40 3.37 14.39
CA LEU A 185 -1.24 3.79 15.19
C LEU A 185 -1.33 3.29 16.64
N SER A 186 -2.51 3.27 17.22
CA SER A 186 -2.74 2.80 18.60
C SER A 186 -2.82 1.28 18.71
N SER A 187 -3.01 0.55 17.60
CA SER A 187 -3.11 -0.91 17.62
C SER A 187 -1.77 -1.55 18.01
N SER A 188 -1.78 -2.42 19.03
CA SER A 188 -0.67 -3.29 19.38
C SER A 188 -0.70 -4.53 18.47
N PHE A 189 0.39 -4.78 17.76
CA PHE A 189 0.58 -6.02 17.00
C PHE A 189 1.34 -7.00 17.88
N ASP A 190 0.63 -7.80 18.68
CA ASP A 190 1.24 -8.87 19.46
C ASP A 190 1.91 -9.86 18.51
N GLN A 191 3.13 -10.23 18.85
CA GLN A 191 3.83 -11.30 18.13
C GLN A 191 3.02 -12.59 18.32
N PRO A 192 2.63 -13.30 17.26
CA PRO A 192 2.17 -14.66 17.43
C PRO A 192 3.32 -15.43 18.06
N GLN A 193 3.11 -15.96 19.26
CA GLN A 193 4.04 -16.89 19.91
C GLN A 193 4.38 -17.97 18.88
N GLN A 194 5.68 -18.09 18.59
CA GLN A 194 6.20 -19.21 17.83
C GLN A 194 5.96 -20.45 18.69
N GLN A 195 4.92 -21.19 18.36
CA GLN A 195 4.81 -22.57 18.77
C GLN A 195 5.84 -23.34 17.95
N GLY A 196 6.80 -23.92 18.68
CA GLY A 196 7.95 -24.65 18.22
C GLY A 196 7.61 -25.97 17.48
#